data_3bb49d5975122aad54252375b4c8b5db
#
_entry.id   3bb49d5975122aad54252375b4c8b5db
#
_cell.length_a   1.000
_cell.length_b   1.000
_cell.length_c   1.000
_cell.angle_alpha   90.00
_cell.angle_beta   90.00
_cell.angle_gamma   90.00
#
_symmetry.space_group_name_H-M   'P 1'
#
loop_
_entity.id
_entity.type
_entity.pdbx_description
1 polymer ?
#
loop_
_entity_poly.entity_id
_entity_poly.type
_entity_poly.pdbx_seq_one_letter_code
_entity_poly.pdbx_strand_id
1 'polypeptide(L)'
;MRHWAAAANITISNGTTSTDIEDDFKDMLNGLESSDVRMIRPAWFMHPTRKNHLINLRDSNGNLIYPEMRGANPMLYTFPVFVTTSIPNNLGAGTDSELYLADMVDAVIGEATDLAIDADASASYVENAVMQSAFSRDETLIRAIARHDFAMRHRESVSVKTGVAWGA
;
A
#
# COMPACT_ATOMS: atom_id res chain seq x y z
N MET A 1 2.39 4.80 -1.21
CA MET A 1 2.22 5.53 0.08
C MET A 1 3.54 6.07 0.63
N ARG A 2 4.64 5.31 0.60
CA ARG A 2 5.94 5.76 1.12
C ARG A 2 6.34 7.16 0.68
N HIS A 3 6.10 7.52 -0.57
CA HIS A 3 6.38 8.84 -1.12
C HIS A 3 5.64 9.99 -0.39
N TRP A 4 4.51 9.69 0.25
CA TRP A 4 3.68 10.67 0.95
C TRP A 4 3.96 10.75 2.45
N ALA A 5 4.74 9.81 3.01
CA ALA A 5 5.07 9.82 4.43
C ALA A 5 6.08 10.93 4.76
N ALA A 6 5.97 11.49 5.96
CA ALA A 6 7.01 12.35 6.51
C ALA A 6 8.30 11.55 6.73
N ALA A 7 9.46 12.16 6.52
CA ALA A 7 10.73 11.45 6.65
C ALA A 7 10.96 10.88 8.07
N ALA A 8 10.45 11.58 9.10
CA ALA A 8 10.52 11.11 10.49
C ALA A 8 9.69 9.83 10.75
N ASN A 9 8.64 9.61 9.95
CA ASN A 9 7.75 8.46 10.08
C ASN A 9 8.16 7.29 9.16
N ILE A 10 9.31 7.39 8.50
CA ILE A 10 9.90 6.29 7.72
C ILE A 10 11.04 5.71 8.54
N THR A 11 10.83 4.53 9.11
CA THR A 11 11.79 3.84 9.97
C THR A 11 12.16 2.48 9.39
N ILE A 12 13.27 1.92 9.85
CA ILE A 12 13.71 0.57 9.46
C ILE A 12 13.17 -0.43 10.50
N SER A 13 12.84 -1.63 10.08
CA SER A 13 12.41 -2.71 10.98
C SER A 13 13.51 -3.05 11.99
N ASN A 14 13.10 -3.32 13.24
CA ASN A 14 14.00 -3.63 14.35
C ASN A 14 14.61 -5.03 14.26
N GLY A 15 13.96 -5.94 13.54
CA GLY A 15 14.44 -7.30 13.36
C GLY A 15 13.34 -8.30 13.03
N THR A 16 13.56 -9.57 13.37
CA THR A 16 12.67 -10.68 12.99
C THR A 16 12.10 -11.45 14.18
N THR A 17 12.51 -11.14 15.41
CA THR A 17 11.94 -11.77 16.60
C THR A 17 10.55 -11.23 16.91
N SER A 18 9.79 -11.94 17.73
CA SER A 18 8.44 -11.48 18.14
C SER A 18 8.48 -10.12 18.84
N THR A 19 9.50 -9.88 19.66
CA THR A 19 9.70 -8.58 20.32
C THR A 19 10.02 -7.47 19.34
N ASP A 20 10.89 -7.73 18.36
CA ASP A 20 11.21 -6.74 17.31
C ASP A 20 9.97 -6.36 16.49
N ILE A 21 9.11 -7.34 16.19
CA ILE A 21 7.85 -7.13 15.48
C ILE A 21 6.89 -6.26 16.30
N GLU A 22 6.79 -6.50 17.61
CA GLU A 22 5.97 -5.66 18.50
C GLU A 22 6.52 -4.23 18.60
N ASP A 23 7.84 -4.08 18.68
CA ASP A 23 8.50 -2.77 18.68
C ASP A 23 8.29 -2.05 17.33
N ASP A 24 8.30 -2.77 16.20
CA ASP A 24 7.96 -2.20 14.90
C ASP A 24 6.56 -1.58 14.88
N PHE A 25 5.55 -2.30 15.38
CA PHE A 25 4.19 -1.79 15.45
C PHE A 25 4.04 -0.62 16.41
N LYS A 26 4.67 -0.69 17.57
CA LYS A 26 4.69 0.38 18.56
C LYS A 26 5.34 1.65 18.02
N ASP A 27 6.47 1.54 17.33
CA ASP A 27 7.15 2.67 16.70
C ASP A 27 6.26 3.36 15.67
N MET A 28 5.55 2.57 14.86
CA MET A 28 4.64 3.11 13.85
C MET A 28 3.45 3.85 14.47
N LEU A 29 2.88 3.32 15.54
CA LEU A 29 1.80 3.98 16.29
C LEU A 29 2.30 5.27 16.94
N ASN A 30 3.45 5.19 17.64
CA ASN A 30 4.07 6.36 18.26
C ASN A 30 4.40 7.45 17.22
N GLY A 31 4.82 7.07 16.02
CA GLY A 31 5.11 8.00 14.94
C GLY A 31 3.89 8.84 14.55
N LEU A 32 2.71 8.23 14.48
CA LEU A 32 1.46 8.95 14.19
C LEU A 32 0.97 9.76 15.40
N GLU A 33 0.97 9.17 16.59
CA GLU A 33 0.49 9.81 17.81
C GLU A 33 1.34 11.02 18.20
N SER A 34 2.68 10.91 18.08
CA SER A 34 3.60 12.02 18.37
C SER A 34 3.50 13.17 17.36
N SER A 35 2.91 12.92 16.20
CA SER A 35 2.66 13.91 15.16
C SER A 35 1.25 14.50 15.22
N ASP A 36 0.53 14.32 16.32
CA ASP A 36 -0.85 14.80 16.56
C ASP A 36 -1.86 14.33 15.48
N VAL A 37 -1.65 13.14 14.90
CA VAL A 37 -2.60 12.55 13.96
C VAL A 37 -3.85 12.07 14.70
N ARG A 38 -5.02 12.45 14.21
CA ARG A 38 -6.30 12.19 14.90
C ARG A 38 -6.71 10.74 14.97
N MET A 39 -6.12 9.85 14.16
CA MET A 39 -6.39 8.40 14.13
C MET A 39 -7.89 8.06 14.02
N ILE A 40 -8.61 8.75 13.11
CA ILE A 40 -10.07 8.57 12.95
C ILE A 40 -10.39 7.29 12.20
N ARG A 41 -9.62 6.97 11.16
CA ARG A 41 -9.76 5.75 10.34
C ARG A 41 -8.40 5.13 10.03
N PRO A 42 -7.62 4.78 11.06
CA PRO A 42 -6.32 4.15 10.82
C PRO A 42 -6.49 2.76 10.21
N ALA A 43 -5.56 2.39 9.36
CA ALA A 43 -5.54 1.10 8.71
C ALA A 43 -4.10 0.65 8.44
N TRP A 44 -3.88 -0.65 8.62
CA TRP A 44 -2.63 -1.33 8.29
C TRP A 44 -2.66 -1.83 6.85
N PHE A 45 -1.51 -1.72 6.17
CA PHE A 45 -1.33 -2.30 4.84
C PHE A 45 -0.05 -3.11 4.82
N MET A 46 -0.14 -4.37 4.38
CA MET A 46 0.99 -5.29 4.33
C MET A 46 0.89 -6.29 3.18
N HIS A 47 2.02 -6.90 2.84
CA HIS A 47 2.06 -7.99 1.89
C HIS A 47 1.45 -9.28 2.50
N PRO A 48 0.81 -10.17 1.71
CA PRO A 48 0.22 -11.42 2.19
C PRO A 48 1.16 -12.31 2.99
N THR A 49 2.44 -12.38 2.63
CA THR A 49 3.45 -13.20 3.35
C THR A 49 3.63 -12.71 4.78
N ARG A 50 3.63 -11.40 5.02
CA ARG A 50 3.76 -10.79 6.34
C ARG A 50 2.54 -11.09 7.21
N LYS A 51 1.34 -10.98 6.63
CA LYS A 51 0.11 -11.40 7.31
C LYS A 51 0.18 -12.88 7.71
N ASN A 52 0.59 -13.76 6.81
CA ASN A 52 0.68 -15.18 7.09
C ASN A 52 1.67 -15.51 8.22
N HIS A 53 2.77 -14.76 8.31
CA HIS A 53 3.69 -14.89 9.42
C HIS A 53 3.03 -14.53 10.76
N LEU A 54 2.36 -13.37 10.83
CA LEU A 54 1.67 -12.89 12.04
C LEU A 54 0.58 -13.86 12.53
N ILE A 55 -0.21 -14.44 11.61
CA ILE A 55 -1.25 -15.42 11.92
C ILE A 55 -0.68 -16.66 12.61
N ASN A 56 0.56 -17.04 12.29
CA ASN A 56 1.20 -18.25 12.79
C ASN A 56 2.21 -17.97 13.92
N LEU A 57 2.45 -16.70 14.25
CA LEU A 57 3.41 -16.32 15.27
C LEU A 57 2.91 -16.75 16.65
N ARG A 58 3.81 -17.42 17.40
CA ARG A 58 3.50 -17.99 18.72
C ARG A 58 4.49 -17.49 19.75
N ASP A 59 4.01 -17.38 20.97
CA ASP A 59 4.84 -17.13 22.15
C ASP A 59 5.63 -18.40 22.55
N SER A 60 6.47 -18.26 23.57
CA SER A 60 7.26 -19.38 24.14
C SER A 60 6.40 -20.52 24.71
N ASN A 61 5.12 -20.28 25.01
CA ASN A 61 4.16 -21.25 25.53
C ASN A 61 3.31 -21.88 24.40
N GLY A 62 3.53 -21.49 23.14
CA GLY A 62 2.80 -22.00 21.98
C GLY A 62 1.46 -21.32 21.71
N ASN A 63 1.10 -20.27 22.46
CA ASN A 63 -0.11 -19.49 22.19
C ASN A 63 0.11 -18.54 21.02
N LEU A 64 -0.97 -18.24 20.29
CA LEU A 64 -0.93 -17.25 19.21
C LEU A 64 -0.79 -15.86 19.81
N ILE A 65 0.12 -15.07 19.26
CA ILE A 65 0.32 -13.67 19.69
C ILE A 65 -0.78 -12.76 19.09
N TYR A 66 -1.17 -13.00 17.84
CA TYR A 66 -2.18 -12.20 17.12
C TYR A 66 -3.37 -13.06 16.65
N PRO A 67 -4.23 -13.56 17.57
CA PRO A 67 -5.37 -14.40 17.20
C PRO A 67 -6.42 -13.66 16.36
N GLU A 68 -6.55 -12.35 16.54
CA GLU A 68 -7.47 -11.46 15.80
C GLU A 68 -7.15 -11.34 14.31
N MET A 69 -5.92 -11.66 13.90
CA MET A 69 -5.51 -11.69 12.51
C MET A 69 -6.10 -12.84 11.69
N ARG A 70 -6.68 -13.85 12.36
CA ARG A 70 -7.26 -15.06 11.72
C ARG A 70 -8.68 -14.88 11.22
N GLY A 71 -9.36 -13.82 11.61
CA GLY A 71 -10.73 -13.54 11.20
C GLY A 71 -10.87 -13.23 9.71
N ALA A 72 -12.11 -13.21 9.23
CA ALA A 72 -12.46 -12.75 7.88
C ALA A 72 -12.06 -11.27 7.68
N ASN A 73 -12.17 -10.48 8.74
CA ASN A 73 -11.70 -9.11 8.81
C ASN A 73 -10.50 -9.07 9.77
N PRO A 74 -9.28 -9.26 9.29
CA PRO A 74 -8.11 -9.24 10.15
C PRO A 74 -7.91 -7.86 10.78
N MET A 75 -7.63 -7.86 12.08
CA MET A 75 -7.38 -6.65 12.85
C MET A 75 -6.04 -6.77 13.56
N LEU A 76 -5.35 -5.65 13.70
CA LEU A 76 -4.11 -5.53 14.46
C LEU A 76 -4.21 -4.25 15.32
N TYR A 77 -4.07 -4.39 16.64
CA TYR A 77 -4.30 -3.30 17.59
C TYR A 77 -5.63 -2.57 17.36
N THR A 78 -6.72 -3.33 17.12
CA THR A 78 -8.08 -2.83 16.85
C THR A 78 -8.27 -2.16 15.48
N PHE A 79 -7.22 -1.98 14.68
CA PHE A 79 -7.29 -1.38 13.35
C PHE A 79 -7.36 -2.44 12.26
N PRO A 80 -8.13 -2.21 11.19
CA PRO A 80 -8.25 -3.16 10.10
C PRO A 80 -6.94 -3.32 9.35
N VAL A 81 -6.70 -4.54 8.87
CA VAL A 81 -5.52 -4.90 8.08
C VAL A 81 -5.92 -5.18 6.64
N PHE A 82 -5.39 -4.40 5.73
CA PHE A 82 -5.54 -4.61 4.30
C PHE A 82 -4.31 -5.28 3.72
N VAL A 83 -4.55 -6.29 2.91
CA VAL A 83 -3.49 -7.12 2.34
C VAL A 83 -3.46 -6.93 0.84
N THR A 84 -2.31 -6.60 0.28
CA THR A 84 -2.14 -6.40 -1.15
C THR A 84 -0.77 -6.88 -1.64
N THR A 85 -0.74 -7.52 -2.80
CA THR A 85 0.49 -7.90 -3.51
C THR A 85 1.16 -6.73 -4.21
N SER A 86 0.53 -5.55 -4.25
CA SER A 86 1.14 -4.33 -4.78
C SER A 86 2.25 -3.79 -3.87
N ILE A 87 2.29 -4.21 -2.61
CA ILE A 87 3.45 -3.96 -1.74
C ILE A 87 4.52 -4.97 -2.10
N PRO A 88 5.74 -4.52 -2.46
CA PRO A 88 6.82 -5.43 -2.84
C PRO A 88 7.27 -6.28 -1.65
N ASN A 89 7.72 -7.50 -1.93
CA ASN A 89 8.31 -8.42 -0.95
C ASN A 89 9.71 -8.89 -1.33
N ASN A 90 10.34 -8.20 -2.26
CA ASN A 90 11.64 -8.50 -2.84
C ASN A 90 12.61 -7.31 -2.76
N LEU A 91 12.42 -6.45 -1.77
CA LEU A 91 13.31 -5.32 -1.53
C LEU A 91 14.59 -5.74 -0.79
N GLY A 92 15.51 -4.82 -0.60
CA GLY A 92 16.77 -5.07 0.11
C GLY A 92 17.59 -6.19 -0.49
N ALA A 93 17.82 -7.24 0.30
CA ALA A 93 18.53 -8.46 -0.15
C ALA A 93 17.64 -9.43 -0.97
N GLY A 94 16.43 -9.03 -1.34
CA GLY A 94 15.49 -9.84 -2.12
C GLY A 94 14.37 -10.49 -1.31
N THR A 95 14.31 -10.23 -0.02
CA THR A 95 13.31 -10.79 0.91
C THR A 95 12.55 -9.75 1.71
N ASP A 96 12.95 -8.49 1.65
CA ASP A 96 12.37 -7.43 2.44
C ASP A 96 11.05 -6.91 1.85
N SER A 97 10.18 -6.47 2.73
CA SER A 97 8.92 -5.84 2.39
C SER A 97 8.77 -4.49 3.11
N GLU A 98 7.66 -3.84 2.90
CA GLU A 98 7.27 -2.63 3.61
C GLU A 98 5.95 -2.84 4.34
N LEU A 99 5.80 -2.17 5.46
CA LEU A 99 4.58 -2.12 6.25
C LEU A 99 4.12 -0.67 6.36
N TYR A 100 2.83 -0.45 6.23
CA TYR A 100 2.24 0.88 6.29
C TYR A 100 1.14 0.94 7.33
N LEU A 101 1.13 2.04 8.09
CA LEU A 101 0.01 2.46 8.92
C LEU A 101 -0.39 3.87 8.49
N ALA A 102 -1.63 4.07 8.11
CA ALA A 102 -2.11 5.36 7.65
C ALA A 102 -3.51 5.69 8.17
N ASP A 103 -3.76 6.95 8.48
CA ASP A 103 -5.12 7.43 8.70
C ASP A 103 -5.79 7.73 7.36
N MET A 104 -6.75 6.89 6.98
CA MET A 104 -7.44 6.94 5.69
C MET A 104 -8.39 8.13 5.53
N VAL A 105 -8.62 8.92 6.58
CA VAL A 105 -9.36 10.19 6.47
C VAL A 105 -8.55 11.22 5.68
N ASP A 106 -7.22 11.15 5.78
CA ASP A 106 -6.32 12.05 5.08
C ASP A 106 -5.93 11.56 3.67
N ALA A 107 -6.40 10.38 3.26
CA ALA A 107 -6.21 9.86 1.92
C ALA A 107 -7.21 10.51 0.95
N VAL A 108 -6.71 11.21 -0.07
CA VAL A 108 -7.51 11.95 -1.03
C VAL A 108 -7.23 11.42 -2.43
N ILE A 109 -8.28 11.18 -3.20
CA ILE A 109 -8.20 10.88 -4.63
C ILE A 109 -8.66 12.14 -5.36
N GLY A 110 -7.79 12.72 -6.19
CA GLY A 110 -8.11 13.85 -7.05
C GLY A 110 -8.44 13.35 -8.46
N GLU A 111 -9.60 13.73 -8.97
CA GLU A 111 -10.00 13.48 -10.36
C GLU A 111 -9.93 14.77 -11.13
N ALA A 112 -9.02 14.84 -12.11
CA ALA A 112 -8.83 16.03 -12.94
C ALA A 112 -9.71 16.00 -14.20
N THR A 113 -10.06 14.82 -14.68
CA THR A 113 -10.88 14.63 -15.89
C THR A 113 -11.71 13.36 -15.68
N ASP A 114 -13.02 13.52 -15.80
CA ASP A 114 -13.93 12.38 -15.91
C ASP A 114 -13.58 11.54 -17.15
N LEU A 115 -14.16 10.37 -17.27
CA LEU A 115 -13.94 9.52 -18.42
C LEU A 115 -14.40 10.24 -19.70
N ALA A 116 -13.44 10.75 -20.50
CA ALA A 116 -13.68 11.30 -21.82
C ALA A 116 -13.50 10.19 -22.87
N ILE A 117 -14.51 9.98 -23.70
CA ILE A 117 -14.48 9.01 -24.80
C ILE A 117 -14.61 9.77 -26.10
N ASP A 118 -13.58 9.65 -26.95
CA ASP A 118 -13.54 10.23 -28.29
C ASP A 118 -13.48 9.11 -29.32
N ALA A 119 -14.22 9.27 -30.44
CA ALA A 119 -14.17 8.34 -31.56
C ALA A 119 -13.75 9.09 -32.84
N ASP A 120 -12.79 8.56 -33.58
CA ASP A 120 -12.27 9.17 -34.80
C ASP A 120 -11.93 8.08 -35.83
N ALA A 121 -12.47 8.21 -37.03
CA ALA A 121 -12.21 7.33 -38.16
C ALA A 121 -11.01 7.79 -39.00
N SER A 122 -10.51 9.03 -38.80
CA SER A 122 -9.37 9.60 -39.53
C SER A 122 -8.04 9.48 -38.75
N ALA A 123 -8.09 9.03 -37.52
CA ALA A 123 -6.93 8.93 -36.65
C ALA A 123 -5.90 7.89 -37.14
N SER A 124 -4.66 8.08 -36.71
CA SER A 124 -3.57 7.14 -36.96
C SER A 124 -3.05 6.60 -35.63
N TYR A 125 -2.62 5.34 -35.63
CA TYR A 125 -2.04 4.66 -34.48
C TYR A 125 -0.81 3.85 -34.84
N VAL A 126 -0.02 3.48 -33.86
CA VAL A 126 1.18 2.68 -34.06
C VAL A 126 0.91 1.23 -33.64
N GLU A 127 1.05 0.30 -34.56
CA GLU A 127 0.95 -1.14 -34.33
C GLU A 127 2.24 -1.80 -34.81
N ASN A 128 2.88 -2.60 -33.96
CA ASN A 128 4.15 -3.29 -34.27
C ASN A 128 5.24 -2.34 -34.83
N ALA A 129 5.38 -1.15 -34.23
CA ALA A 129 6.29 -0.09 -34.65
C ALA A 129 6.03 0.48 -36.06
N VAL A 130 4.89 0.19 -36.68
CA VAL A 130 4.45 0.74 -37.98
C VAL A 130 3.25 1.64 -37.77
N MET A 131 3.26 2.82 -38.37
CA MET A 131 2.10 3.73 -38.36
C MET A 131 1.01 3.19 -39.26
N GLN A 132 -0.19 3.04 -38.69
CA GLN A 132 -1.40 2.61 -39.39
C GLN A 132 -2.41 3.74 -39.43
N SER A 133 -3.16 3.84 -40.52
CA SER A 133 -4.26 4.78 -40.65
C SER A 133 -5.59 4.04 -40.52
N ALA A 134 -6.45 4.50 -39.57
CA ALA A 134 -7.78 3.95 -39.41
C ALA A 134 -8.63 4.08 -40.67
N PHE A 135 -8.50 5.21 -41.41
CA PHE A 135 -9.22 5.44 -42.63
C PHE A 135 -8.88 4.42 -43.73
N SER A 136 -7.60 4.03 -43.87
CA SER A 136 -7.17 3.06 -44.90
C SER A 136 -7.58 1.61 -44.60
N ARG A 137 -7.96 1.35 -43.35
CA ARG A 137 -8.39 0.01 -42.87
C ARG A 137 -9.90 -0.09 -42.63
N ASP A 138 -10.65 0.97 -42.88
CA ASP A 138 -12.09 1.06 -42.59
C ASP A 138 -12.39 0.81 -41.09
N GLU A 139 -11.55 1.36 -40.22
CA GLU A 139 -11.60 1.22 -38.75
C GLU A 139 -11.99 2.54 -38.10
N THR A 140 -12.63 2.47 -36.93
CA THR A 140 -12.89 3.61 -36.08
C THR A 140 -12.09 3.45 -34.78
N LEU A 141 -11.23 4.42 -34.46
CA LEU A 141 -10.50 4.44 -33.23
C LEU A 141 -11.35 5.05 -32.11
N ILE A 142 -11.38 4.38 -30.97
CA ILE A 142 -12.01 4.86 -29.74
C ILE A 142 -10.91 5.11 -28.72
N ARG A 143 -10.83 6.34 -28.19
CA ARG A 143 -9.89 6.75 -27.16
C ARG A 143 -10.66 7.04 -25.87
N ALA A 144 -10.31 6.36 -24.79
CA ALA A 144 -10.81 6.67 -23.45
C ALA A 144 -9.68 7.29 -22.60
N ILE A 145 -9.94 8.44 -22.01
CA ILE A 145 -9.00 9.15 -21.14
C ILE A 145 -9.66 9.39 -19.78
N ALA A 146 -8.98 8.92 -18.72
CA ALA A 146 -9.29 9.28 -17.35
C ALA A 146 -8.01 9.75 -16.66
N ARG A 147 -8.10 10.80 -15.83
CA ARG A 147 -6.97 11.34 -15.08
C ARG A 147 -7.34 11.42 -13.61
N HIS A 148 -6.66 10.64 -12.81
CA HIS A 148 -6.80 10.66 -11.36
C HIS A 148 -5.41 10.60 -10.71
N ASP A 149 -5.31 11.13 -9.52
CA ASP A 149 -4.10 11.10 -8.70
C ASP A 149 -4.48 10.79 -7.25
N PHE A 150 -3.51 10.32 -6.47
CA PHE A 150 -3.66 9.99 -5.07
C PHE A 150 -2.66 10.79 -4.25
N ALA A 151 -3.12 11.40 -3.17
CA ALA A 151 -2.26 12.11 -2.24
C ALA A 151 -2.74 11.91 -0.79
N MET A 152 -1.80 12.00 0.14
CA MET A 152 -2.12 12.19 1.55
C MET A 152 -2.18 13.69 1.85
N ARG A 153 -3.25 14.14 2.51
CA ARG A 153 -3.45 15.53 2.89
C ARG A 153 -2.38 16.01 3.87
N HIS A 154 -1.99 15.14 4.81
CA HIS A 154 -0.92 15.38 5.76
C HIS A 154 0.10 14.25 5.65
N ARG A 155 1.37 14.61 5.56
CA ARG A 155 2.47 13.64 5.46
C ARG A 155 2.69 12.85 6.73
N GLU A 156 2.34 13.45 7.86
CA GLU A 156 2.42 12.87 9.19
C GLU A 156 1.42 11.74 9.40
N SER A 157 0.31 11.73 8.64
CA SER A 157 -0.75 10.72 8.72
C SER A 157 -0.37 9.34 8.15
N VAL A 158 0.88 9.16 7.75
CA VAL A 158 1.42 7.88 7.27
C VAL A 158 2.70 7.56 8.01
N SER A 159 2.76 6.36 8.58
CA SER A 159 3.98 5.75 9.11
C SER A 159 4.37 4.54 8.27
N VAL A 160 5.65 4.36 8.01
CA VAL A 160 6.20 3.32 7.15
C VAL A 160 7.37 2.62 7.83
N LYS A 161 7.31 1.29 7.91
CA LYS A 161 8.47 0.44 8.23
C LYS A 161 9.04 -0.14 6.95
N THR A 162 10.32 0.05 6.76
CA THR A 162 11.09 -0.51 5.64
C THR A 162 12.00 -1.63 6.12
N GLY A 163 12.48 -2.48 5.21
CA GLY A 163 13.36 -3.58 5.58
C GLY A 163 12.68 -4.65 6.43
N VAL A 164 11.38 -4.84 6.25
CA VAL A 164 10.60 -5.85 6.98
C VAL A 164 10.95 -7.23 6.43
N ALA A 165 11.80 -7.97 7.13
CA ALA A 165 12.31 -9.29 6.69
C ALA A 165 11.60 -10.47 7.37
N TRP A 166 10.82 -10.27 8.44
CA TRP A 166 10.11 -11.35 9.11
C TRP A 166 9.03 -11.99 8.23
N GLY A 167 8.98 -13.32 8.22
CA GLY A 167 8.09 -14.10 7.37
C GLY A 167 8.52 -14.16 5.89
N ALA A 168 9.81 -13.97 5.62
CA ALA A 168 10.41 -14.11 4.29
C ALA A 168 10.57 -15.59 3.90
#